data_3ec445217f5a89b0d7cf51c62f7f7fa9
#
_entry.id   3ec445217f5a89b0d7cf51c62f7f7fa9
#
_cell.length_a   1.000
_cell.length_b   1.000
_cell.length_c   1.000
_cell.angle_alpha   90.00
_cell.angle_beta   90.00
_cell.angle_gamma   90.00
#
_symmetry.space_group_name_H-M   'P 1'
#
loop_
_entity.id
_entity.type
_entity.pdbx_description
1 polymer ?
#
loop_
_entity_poly.entity_id
_entity_poly.type
_entity_poly.pdbx_seq_one_letter_code
_entity_poly.pdbx_strand_id
1 'polypeptide(L)'
;YSGPLMARNPVLLPLPQKYVRTNASFHPKEIAVSSEGKLRSILMEFLEELPVSVQPDSRYKIEVSLVDKLDGIPLNSEEAYQLSVSSRGITIRAVSEQGAYWAIQTLRQLTERQGKRYSIQGCEITDWPAFRIRGFMQDVGRSYISMEELKREIEVLSRYKMNVFHWHLTENQAWRLESKIFPMLNDSCNMSRMPGKYYTIEEAKELVRFCKEHNVLLIPEVDMPGHSAAFIRAFRHDMQSKEGMAILKLLMDEVCEVFEEVPYLHIGTDEVKFTNPKFVPEM
;
A
#
# COMPACT_ATOMS: atom_id res chain seq x y z
N TYR A 1 39.45 8.31 9.31
CA TYR A 1 39.36 6.88 9.69
C TYR A 1 38.38 6.21 8.73
N SER A 2 38.88 5.53 7.71
CA SER A 2 38.11 4.72 6.77
C SER A 2 38.29 3.23 7.16
N GLY A 3 37.71 2.87 8.29
CA GLY A 3 37.57 1.45 8.63
C GLY A 3 36.62 0.75 7.65
N PRO A 4 36.76 -0.57 7.43
CA PRO A 4 35.79 -1.33 6.67
C PRO A 4 34.42 -1.20 7.34
N LEU A 5 33.35 -1.01 6.55
CA LEU A 5 31.97 -1.10 7.02
C LEU A 5 31.82 -2.45 7.73
N MET A 6 31.86 -2.43 9.07
CA MET A 6 31.57 -3.63 9.85
C MET A 6 30.11 -3.95 9.59
N ALA A 7 29.87 -4.97 8.77
CA ALA A 7 28.54 -5.41 8.41
C ALA A 7 27.77 -5.78 9.67
N ARG A 8 26.95 -4.84 10.18
CA ARG A 8 25.88 -5.18 11.13
C ARG A 8 24.96 -6.17 10.41
N ASN A 9 24.46 -7.16 11.12
CA ASN A 9 23.41 -8.01 10.55
C ASN A 9 22.24 -7.09 10.17
N PRO A 10 21.84 -7.02 8.90
CA PRO A 10 20.69 -6.22 8.54
C PRO A 10 19.47 -6.74 9.29
N VAL A 11 18.72 -5.84 9.92
CA VAL A 11 17.44 -6.19 10.51
C VAL A 11 16.41 -6.12 9.40
N LEU A 12 15.96 -7.29 8.92
CA LEU A 12 14.92 -7.38 7.89
C LEU A 12 13.54 -7.42 8.53
N LEU A 13 12.64 -6.56 8.10
CA LEU A 13 11.26 -6.47 8.57
C LEU A 13 10.29 -6.47 7.37
N PRO A 14 9.32 -7.40 7.31
CA PRO A 14 9.25 -8.61 8.13
C PRO A 14 10.44 -9.54 7.89
N LEU A 15 10.74 -10.40 8.86
CA LEU A 15 11.81 -11.38 8.72
C LEU A 15 11.42 -12.38 7.61
N PRO A 16 12.30 -12.61 6.60
CA PRO A 16 12.04 -13.60 5.57
C PRO A 16 11.86 -15.02 6.13
N GLN A 17 11.05 -15.83 5.47
CA GLN A 17 10.79 -17.22 5.88
C GLN A 17 12.05 -18.09 5.87
N LYS A 18 12.92 -17.89 4.87
CA LYS A 18 14.23 -18.53 4.79
C LYS A 18 15.27 -17.47 4.44
N TYR A 19 16.28 -17.35 5.27
CA TYR A 19 17.38 -16.39 5.08
C TYR A 19 18.73 -17.03 5.43
N VAL A 20 19.60 -17.06 4.47
CA VAL A 20 21.00 -17.50 4.65
C VAL A 20 21.91 -16.35 4.25
N ARG A 21 22.62 -15.78 5.21
CA ARG A 21 23.64 -14.77 4.97
C ARG A 21 24.88 -15.41 4.40
N THR A 22 25.52 -14.78 3.42
CA THR A 22 26.84 -15.16 2.89
C THR A 22 27.88 -14.09 3.24
N ASN A 23 29.16 -14.41 3.02
CA ASN A 23 30.24 -13.44 3.19
C ASN A 23 30.42 -12.52 1.96
N ALA A 24 29.56 -12.66 0.94
CA ALA A 24 29.59 -11.83 -0.25
C ALA A 24 29.03 -10.42 0.03
N SER A 25 29.42 -9.48 -0.81
CA SER A 25 28.93 -8.11 -0.82
C SER A 25 28.86 -7.61 -2.25
N PHE A 26 27.77 -6.97 -2.63
CA PHE A 26 27.55 -6.41 -3.95
C PHE A 26 27.60 -4.88 -3.89
N HIS A 27 28.58 -4.27 -4.55
CA HIS A 27 28.81 -2.82 -4.50
C HIS A 27 29.49 -2.27 -5.77
N PRO A 28 29.11 -2.74 -6.98
CA PRO A 28 29.71 -2.24 -8.21
C PRO A 28 29.31 -0.80 -8.50
N LYS A 29 30.13 -0.09 -9.28
CA LYS A 29 29.80 1.26 -9.78
C LYS A 29 28.94 1.23 -11.05
N GLU A 30 28.95 0.11 -11.77
CA GLU A 30 28.23 -0.10 -13.03
C GLU A 30 27.55 -1.44 -13.01
N ILE A 31 26.28 -1.48 -13.48
CA ILE A 31 25.43 -2.67 -13.45
C ILE A 31 24.72 -2.82 -14.80
N ALA A 32 24.66 -4.04 -15.31
CA ALA A 32 23.72 -4.39 -16.37
C ALA A 32 22.40 -4.87 -15.76
N VAL A 33 21.29 -4.47 -16.34
CA VAL A 33 19.95 -4.86 -15.92
C VAL A 33 19.30 -5.75 -16.96
N SER A 34 18.91 -6.95 -16.54
CA SER A 34 18.13 -7.91 -17.32
C SER A 34 16.73 -8.01 -16.72
N SER A 35 15.82 -7.22 -17.23
CA SER A 35 14.41 -7.20 -16.84
C SER A 35 13.64 -6.38 -17.87
N GLU A 36 12.34 -6.63 -18.01
CA GLU A 36 11.47 -5.97 -18.97
C GLU A 36 10.20 -5.42 -18.31
N GLY A 37 9.53 -4.52 -19.03
CA GLY A 37 8.22 -3.97 -18.66
C GLY A 37 8.22 -3.32 -17.26
N LYS A 38 7.16 -3.59 -16.50
CA LYS A 38 6.95 -3.05 -15.16
C LYS A 38 8.03 -3.47 -14.16
N LEU A 39 8.56 -4.70 -14.27
CA LEU A 39 9.63 -5.17 -13.40
C LEU A 39 10.90 -4.33 -13.56
N ARG A 40 11.20 -3.92 -14.80
CA ARG A 40 12.32 -3.02 -15.07
C ARG A 40 12.11 -1.66 -14.44
N SER A 41 10.91 -1.09 -14.54
CA SER A 41 10.59 0.21 -13.94
C SER A 41 10.77 0.19 -12.42
N ILE A 42 10.23 -0.82 -11.74
CA ILE A 42 10.36 -0.99 -10.28
C ILE A 42 11.84 -1.13 -9.87
N LEU A 43 12.63 -1.90 -10.64
CA LEU A 43 14.05 -2.06 -10.37
C LEU A 43 14.82 -0.75 -10.61
N MET A 44 14.50 0.00 -11.65
CA MET A 44 15.16 1.27 -11.96
C MET A 44 14.93 2.31 -10.87
N GLU A 45 13.70 2.42 -10.31
CA GLU A 45 13.43 3.28 -9.16
C GLU A 45 14.33 2.96 -7.96
N PHE A 46 14.55 1.68 -7.67
CA PHE A 46 15.48 1.27 -6.62
C PHE A 46 16.92 1.67 -6.95
N LEU A 47 17.36 1.50 -8.20
CA LEU A 47 18.72 1.83 -8.63
C LEU A 47 19.01 3.33 -8.62
N GLU A 48 18.02 4.18 -8.86
CA GLU A 48 18.14 5.63 -8.74
C GLU A 48 18.48 6.08 -7.30
N GLU A 49 18.12 5.28 -6.31
CA GLU A 49 18.50 5.54 -4.92
C GLU A 49 20.00 5.26 -4.66
N LEU A 50 20.71 4.58 -5.57
CA LEU A 50 22.08 4.12 -5.40
C LEU A 50 23.06 4.92 -6.27
N PRO A 51 24.29 5.12 -5.82
CA PRO A 51 25.36 5.76 -6.61
C PRO A 51 25.93 4.78 -7.64
N VAL A 52 25.10 4.30 -8.57
CA VAL A 52 25.44 3.31 -9.59
C VAL A 52 24.95 3.78 -10.95
N SER A 53 25.67 3.43 -12.02
CA SER A 53 25.22 3.63 -13.40
C SER A 53 24.79 2.33 -14.04
N VAL A 54 23.74 2.40 -14.88
CA VAL A 54 23.29 1.23 -15.66
C VAL A 54 24.01 1.22 -16.99
N GLN A 55 24.79 0.16 -17.24
CA GLN A 55 25.61 -0.05 -18.44
C GLN A 55 25.34 -1.45 -19.01
N PRO A 56 24.90 -1.57 -20.27
CA PRO A 56 24.52 -2.87 -20.84
C PRO A 56 25.63 -3.93 -20.81
N ASP A 57 26.88 -3.51 -20.95
CA ASP A 57 28.04 -4.40 -21.05
C ASP A 57 28.72 -4.66 -19.71
N SER A 58 28.14 -4.21 -18.59
CA SER A 58 28.70 -4.48 -17.27
C SER A 58 28.73 -5.98 -16.96
N ARG A 59 29.84 -6.43 -16.39
CA ARG A 59 29.98 -7.80 -15.88
C ARG A 59 29.14 -8.08 -14.63
N TYR A 60 28.68 -7.04 -13.96
CA TYR A 60 27.80 -7.12 -12.80
C TYR A 60 26.35 -7.02 -13.26
N LYS A 61 25.54 -7.99 -12.92
CA LYS A 61 24.18 -8.08 -13.43
C LYS A 61 23.14 -8.09 -12.31
N ILE A 62 22.01 -7.47 -12.58
CA ILE A 62 20.79 -7.67 -11.81
C ILE A 62 19.74 -8.23 -12.76
N GLU A 63 19.23 -9.40 -12.44
CA GLU A 63 18.19 -10.08 -13.18
C GLU A 63 16.92 -10.16 -12.34
N VAL A 64 15.79 -9.79 -12.95
CA VAL A 64 14.45 -9.97 -12.36
C VAL A 64 13.60 -10.72 -13.36
N SER A 65 13.06 -11.86 -12.96
CA SER A 65 12.22 -12.71 -13.80
C SER A 65 11.00 -13.25 -13.07
N LEU A 66 9.91 -13.44 -13.83
CA LEU A 66 8.74 -14.17 -13.36
C LEU A 66 8.89 -15.65 -13.67
N VAL A 67 8.39 -16.49 -12.78
CA VAL A 67 8.34 -17.94 -12.90
C VAL A 67 6.95 -18.45 -12.52
N ASP A 68 6.52 -19.56 -13.09
CA ASP A 68 5.19 -20.10 -12.82
C ASP A 68 5.00 -20.54 -11.36
N LYS A 69 6.07 -21.03 -10.75
CA LYS A 69 6.08 -21.39 -9.33
C LYS A 69 7.48 -21.40 -8.74
N LEU A 70 7.54 -21.35 -7.43
CA LEU A 70 8.74 -21.58 -6.62
C LEU A 70 8.53 -22.81 -5.72
N ASP A 71 9.51 -23.70 -5.67
CA ASP A 71 9.40 -24.91 -4.85
C ASP A 71 9.53 -24.60 -3.36
N GLY A 72 8.82 -25.40 -2.55
CA GLY A 72 8.87 -25.30 -1.09
C GLY A 72 8.11 -24.11 -0.49
N ILE A 73 7.19 -23.51 -1.25
CA ILE A 73 6.27 -22.48 -0.79
C ILE A 73 4.93 -23.11 -0.38
N PRO A 74 4.56 -23.12 0.92
CA PRO A 74 3.38 -23.84 1.39
C PRO A 74 2.07 -23.06 1.25
N LEU A 75 2.11 -21.72 1.15
CA LEU A 75 0.91 -20.87 1.10
C LEU A 75 1.26 -19.50 0.48
N ASN A 76 0.24 -18.75 0.05
CA ASN A 76 0.35 -17.39 -0.50
C ASN A 76 1.47 -17.27 -1.55
N SER A 77 1.58 -18.26 -2.41
CA SER A 77 2.69 -18.40 -3.38
C SER A 77 2.69 -17.29 -4.42
N GLU A 78 1.57 -16.65 -4.67
CA GLU A 78 1.42 -15.51 -5.59
C GLU A 78 2.30 -14.30 -5.23
N GLU A 79 2.62 -14.13 -3.95
CA GLU A 79 3.52 -13.07 -3.47
C GLU A 79 4.95 -13.58 -3.16
N ALA A 80 5.24 -14.85 -3.49
CA ALA A 80 6.51 -15.46 -3.18
C ALA A 80 7.64 -14.98 -4.11
N TYR A 81 8.85 -14.93 -3.56
CA TYR A 81 10.06 -14.66 -4.32
C TYR A 81 11.28 -15.41 -3.78
N GLN A 82 12.28 -15.56 -4.64
CA GLN A 82 13.64 -15.92 -4.29
C GLN A 82 14.56 -14.76 -4.64
N LEU A 83 15.49 -14.46 -3.76
CA LEU A 83 16.49 -13.41 -3.92
C LEU A 83 17.87 -13.98 -3.60
N SER A 84 18.78 -13.93 -4.58
CA SER A 84 20.19 -14.26 -4.41
C SER A 84 21.04 -13.02 -4.62
N VAL A 85 21.90 -12.70 -3.67
CA VAL A 85 22.87 -11.61 -3.74
C VAL A 85 24.28 -12.17 -3.62
N SER A 86 25.06 -12.05 -4.67
CA SER A 86 26.46 -12.45 -4.74
C SER A 86 27.37 -11.25 -5.01
N SER A 87 28.68 -11.44 -4.99
CA SER A 87 29.64 -10.38 -5.36
C SER A 87 29.60 -10.01 -6.85
N ARG A 88 28.97 -10.84 -7.70
CA ARG A 88 28.92 -10.66 -9.16
C ARG A 88 27.56 -10.23 -9.67
N GLY A 89 26.51 -10.47 -8.91
CA GLY A 89 25.17 -10.16 -9.38
C GLY A 89 24.08 -10.41 -8.33
N ILE A 90 22.89 -9.95 -8.71
CA ILE A 90 21.65 -10.14 -7.95
C ILE A 90 20.65 -10.82 -8.88
N THR A 91 19.99 -11.86 -8.38
CA THR A 91 18.93 -12.56 -9.11
C THR A 91 17.67 -12.56 -8.28
N ILE A 92 16.57 -12.10 -8.87
CA ILE A 92 15.22 -12.17 -8.31
C ILE A 92 14.38 -13.06 -9.21
N ARG A 93 13.77 -14.09 -8.61
CA ARG A 93 12.74 -14.91 -9.23
C ARG A 93 11.47 -14.78 -8.41
N ALA A 94 10.38 -14.40 -9.02
CA ALA A 94 9.10 -14.20 -8.33
C ALA A 94 7.95 -14.84 -9.10
N VAL A 95 6.87 -15.20 -8.41
CA VAL A 95 5.68 -15.77 -9.03
C VAL A 95 4.82 -14.67 -9.66
N SER A 96 4.93 -13.45 -9.18
CA SER A 96 4.19 -12.29 -9.70
C SER A 96 5.03 -11.01 -9.64
N GLU A 97 4.55 -9.95 -10.31
CA GLU A 97 5.13 -8.61 -10.18
C GLU A 97 5.13 -8.12 -8.73
N GLN A 98 4.09 -8.45 -7.96
CA GLN A 98 4.01 -8.11 -6.54
C GLN A 98 5.09 -8.82 -5.72
N GLY A 99 5.34 -10.11 -5.99
CA GLY A 99 6.44 -10.84 -5.36
C GLY A 99 7.82 -10.23 -5.68
N ALA A 100 8.04 -9.84 -6.94
CA ALA A 100 9.27 -9.13 -7.35
C ALA A 100 9.40 -7.76 -6.66
N TYR A 101 8.30 -7.03 -6.51
CA TYR A 101 8.27 -5.77 -5.77
C TYR A 101 8.69 -5.96 -4.30
N TRP A 102 8.19 -7.02 -3.64
CA TRP A 102 8.60 -7.35 -2.27
C TRP A 102 10.08 -7.73 -2.16
N ALA A 103 10.62 -8.42 -3.15
CA ALA A 103 12.05 -8.72 -3.20
C ALA A 103 12.89 -7.44 -3.26
N ILE A 104 12.44 -6.43 -4.02
CA ILE A 104 13.11 -5.13 -4.10
C ILE A 104 13.02 -4.37 -2.77
N GLN A 105 11.89 -4.45 -2.04
CA GLN A 105 11.82 -3.88 -0.69
C GLN A 105 12.83 -4.56 0.26
N THR A 106 13.04 -5.86 0.12
CA THR A 106 14.08 -6.58 0.86
C THR A 106 15.48 -6.11 0.47
N LEU A 107 15.76 -5.89 -0.83
CA LEU A 107 17.02 -5.31 -1.29
C LEU A 107 17.30 -3.94 -0.68
N ARG A 108 16.29 -3.08 -0.56
CA ARG A 108 16.41 -1.77 0.12
C ARG A 108 16.90 -1.94 1.55
N GLN A 109 16.35 -2.91 2.29
CA GLN A 109 16.75 -3.17 3.67
C GLN A 109 18.13 -3.84 3.80
N LEU A 110 18.56 -4.60 2.79
CA LEU A 110 19.90 -5.21 2.71
C LEU A 110 20.98 -4.20 2.32
N THR A 111 20.58 -3.01 1.86
CA THR A 111 21.47 -1.98 1.33
C THR A 111 21.94 -1.04 2.43
N GLU A 112 23.24 -1.02 2.67
CA GLU A 112 23.90 0.00 3.49
C GLU A 112 24.45 1.11 2.59
N ARG A 113 24.23 2.36 2.99
CA ARG A 113 24.74 3.54 2.28
C ARG A 113 25.59 4.38 3.19
N GLN A 114 26.73 4.84 2.67
CA GLN A 114 27.62 5.78 3.35
C GLN A 114 28.16 6.82 2.37
N GLY A 115 27.51 7.96 2.29
CA GLY A 115 27.82 9.00 1.32
C GLY A 115 27.69 8.48 -0.13
N LYS A 116 28.78 8.53 -0.90
CA LYS A 116 28.83 8.04 -2.27
C LYS A 116 29.17 6.54 -2.39
N ARG A 117 29.11 5.78 -1.31
CA ARG A 117 29.35 4.34 -1.30
C ARG A 117 28.07 3.62 -0.88
N TYR A 118 27.88 2.44 -1.41
CA TYR A 118 26.83 1.52 -1.00
C TYR A 118 27.37 0.08 -0.98
N SER A 119 26.67 -0.76 -0.27
CA SER A 119 26.94 -2.20 -0.21
C SER A 119 25.64 -2.94 0.05
N ILE A 120 25.38 -3.98 -0.71
CA ILE A 120 24.24 -4.88 -0.52
C ILE A 120 24.78 -6.19 0.03
N GLN A 121 24.26 -6.61 1.19
CA GLN A 121 24.69 -7.82 1.88
C GLN A 121 24.39 -9.06 1.04
N GLY A 122 25.39 -9.91 0.86
CA GLY A 122 25.25 -11.21 0.18
C GLY A 122 24.36 -12.17 0.97
N CYS A 123 23.41 -12.80 0.28
CA CYS A 123 22.45 -13.71 0.89
C CYS A 123 21.73 -14.59 -0.12
N GLU A 124 21.08 -15.63 0.41
CA GLU A 124 20.05 -16.42 -0.25
C GLU A 124 18.76 -16.30 0.57
N ILE A 125 17.70 -15.84 -0.06
CA ILE A 125 16.38 -15.66 0.55
C ILE A 125 15.34 -16.43 -0.27
N THR A 126 14.44 -17.13 0.42
CA THR A 126 13.17 -17.60 -0.12
C THR A 126 12.09 -17.10 0.81
N ASP A 127 11.16 -16.31 0.30
CA ASP A 127 10.17 -15.62 1.14
C ASP A 127 8.77 -15.68 0.53
N TRP A 128 7.80 -15.70 1.43
CA TRP A 128 6.36 -15.62 1.14
C TRP A 128 5.64 -15.08 2.37
N PRO A 129 4.51 -14.40 2.22
CA PRO A 129 3.79 -13.87 3.39
C PRO A 129 3.11 -14.97 4.19
N ALA A 130 3.20 -14.91 5.51
CA ALA A 130 2.45 -15.78 6.41
C ALA A 130 0.94 -15.47 6.40
N PHE A 131 0.59 -14.20 6.14
CA PHE A 131 -0.79 -13.73 6.06
C PHE A 131 -1.05 -13.11 4.69
N ARG A 132 -2.16 -13.52 4.06
CA ARG A 132 -2.59 -12.97 2.76
C ARG A 132 -2.95 -11.49 2.84
N ILE A 133 -3.57 -11.05 3.94
CA ILE A 133 -3.97 -9.67 4.17
C ILE A 133 -3.09 -9.10 5.29
N ARG A 134 -2.41 -7.99 4.97
CA ARG A 134 -1.55 -7.25 5.89
C ARG A 134 -1.93 -5.78 5.77
N GLY A 135 -2.95 -5.40 6.53
CA GLY A 135 -3.62 -4.11 6.40
C GLY A 135 -3.31 -3.13 7.52
N PHE A 136 -3.47 -1.86 7.19
CA PHE A 136 -3.50 -0.75 8.13
C PHE A 136 -4.74 0.09 7.85
N MET A 137 -5.49 0.44 8.91
CA MET A 137 -6.66 1.32 8.81
C MET A 137 -6.31 2.73 9.27
N GLN A 138 -6.63 3.71 8.43
CA GLN A 138 -6.51 5.12 8.74
C GLN A 138 -7.89 5.78 8.86
N ASP A 139 -8.21 6.25 10.05
CA ASP A 139 -9.43 7.00 10.30
C ASP A 139 -9.21 8.49 10.01
N VAL A 140 -9.74 8.93 8.88
CA VAL A 140 -9.72 10.33 8.47
C VAL A 140 -11.03 11.06 8.78
N GLY A 141 -12.08 10.32 9.10
CA GLY A 141 -13.36 10.87 9.54
C GLY A 141 -13.21 11.68 10.81
N ARG A 142 -12.56 11.11 11.83
CA ARG A 142 -12.28 11.80 13.10
C ARG A 142 -11.22 12.89 12.95
N SER A 143 -10.18 12.66 12.15
CA SER A 143 -9.08 13.62 11.95
C SER A 143 -8.60 13.58 10.51
N TYR A 144 -8.81 14.66 9.76
CA TYR A 144 -8.30 14.78 8.39
C TYR A 144 -6.77 14.68 8.35
N ILE A 145 -6.28 13.90 7.40
CA ILE A 145 -4.86 13.75 7.08
C ILE A 145 -4.65 14.24 5.65
N SER A 146 -3.59 14.99 5.39
CA SER A 146 -3.33 15.51 4.05
C SER A 146 -2.99 14.38 3.06
N MET A 147 -3.26 14.62 1.77
CA MET A 147 -2.89 13.68 0.71
C MET A 147 -1.39 13.35 0.72
N GLU A 148 -0.54 14.34 1.02
CA GLU A 148 0.91 14.15 1.13
C GLU A 148 1.28 13.17 2.25
N GLU A 149 0.64 13.32 3.42
CA GLU A 149 0.87 12.44 4.56
C GLU A 149 0.33 11.02 4.31
N LEU A 150 -0.86 10.89 3.69
CA LEU A 150 -1.41 9.59 3.30
C LEU A 150 -0.49 8.86 2.30
N LYS A 151 0.02 9.55 1.31
CA LYS A 151 0.98 8.97 0.35
C LYS A 151 2.26 8.51 1.04
N ARG A 152 2.81 9.32 1.95
CA ARG A 152 3.99 8.94 2.74
C ARG A 152 3.73 7.71 3.61
N GLU A 153 2.55 7.62 4.21
CA GLU A 153 2.12 6.45 4.98
C GLU A 153 2.07 5.19 4.12
N ILE A 154 1.45 5.28 2.93
CA ILE A 154 1.36 4.17 1.96
C ILE A 154 2.76 3.73 1.50
N GLU A 155 3.68 4.65 1.23
CA GLU A 155 5.07 4.32 0.91
C GLU A 155 5.73 3.53 2.05
N VAL A 156 5.56 3.96 3.30
CA VAL A 156 6.12 3.26 4.47
C VAL A 156 5.50 1.88 4.61
N LEU A 157 4.17 1.75 4.52
CA LEU A 157 3.47 0.48 4.57
C LEU A 157 4.01 -0.49 3.51
N SER A 158 4.14 -0.02 2.29
CA SER A 158 4.66 -0.76 1.14
C SER A 158 6.10 -1.25 1.37
N ARG A 159 6.98 -0.41 1.92
CA ARG A 159 8.37 -0.78 2.26
C ARG A 159 8.47 -1.95 3.25
N TYR A 160 7.46 -2.08 4.11
CA TYR A 160 7.34 -3.20 5.07
C TYR A 160 6.38 -4.30 4.60
N LYS A 161 6.08 -4.33 3.30
CA LYS A 161 5.27 -5.37 2.64
C LYS A 161 3.82 -5.48 3.15
N MET A 162 3.28 -4.38 3.68
CA MET A 162 1.85 -4.25 3.91
C MET A 162 1.15 -4.10 2.57
N ASN A 163 0.01 -4.78 2.37
CA ASN A 163 -0.64 -4.86 1.07
C ASN A 163 -2.08 -4.33 1.05
N VAL A 164 -2.58 -3.82 2.16
CA VAL A 164 -3.93 -3.24 2.27
C VAL A 164 -3.87 -1.93 3.03
N PHE A 165 -4.46 -0.88 2.46
CA PHE A 165 -4.75 0.38 3.12
C PHE A 165 -6.26 0.54 3.25
N HIS A 166 -6.77 0.47 4.47
CA HIS A 166 -8.19 0.63 4.78
C HIS A 166 -8.46 2.09 5.14
N TRP A 167 -9.21 2.78 4.29
CA TRP A 167 -9.45 4.21 4.38
C TRP A 167 -10.84 4.51 4.94
N HIS A 168 -10.92 4.78 6.23
CA HIS A 168 -12.16 5.08 6.95
C HIS A 168 -12.52 6.55 6.75
N LEU A 169 -13.44 6.81 5.80
CA LEU A 169 -13.72 8.13 5.24
C LEU A 169 -14.78 8.93 6.00
N THR A 170 -15.65 8.26 6.74
CA THR A 170 -16.84 8.89 7.33
C THR A 170 -16.98 8.58 8.79
N GLU A 171 -17.39 9.59 9.56
CA GLU A 171 -17.53 9.52 11.01
C GLU A 171 -18.52 10.54 11.56
N ASN A 172 -18.79 10.47 12.86
CA ASN A 172 -19.59 11.47 13.57
C ASN A 172 -19.07 12.89 13.35
N GLN A 173 -17.75 13.06 13.24
CA GLN A 173 -17.11 14.37 13.10
C GLN A 173 -17.26 14.94 11.70
N ALA A 174 -17.13 14.13 10.66
CA ALA A 174 -17.21 14.60 9.29
C ALA A 174 -17.42 13.46 8.28
N TRP A 175 -18.00 13.81 7.14
CA TRP A 175 -17.95 13.06 5.91
C TRP A 175 -16.80 13.60 5.05
N ARG A 176 -15.72 12.82 4.87
CA ARG A 176 -14.48 13.33 4.27
C ARG A 176 -14.33 13.08 2.76
N LEU A 177 -15.27 12.45 2.12
CA LEU A 177 -15.27 12.28 0.66
C LEU A 177 -16.19 13.34 0.03
N GLU A 178 -15.73 14.00 -1.04
CA GLU A 178 -16.56 14.90 -1.83
C GLU A 178 -17.80 14.18 -2.34
N SER A 179 -18.96 14.83 -2.23
CA SER A 179 -20.19 14.42 -2.88
C SER A 179 -20.67 15.52 -3.82
N LYS A 180 -20.81 15.19 -5.11
CA LYS A 180 -21.36 16.11 -6.11
C LYS A 180 -22.88 16.12 -6.12
N ILE A 181 -23.50 14.98 -5.77
CA ILE A 181 -24.96 14.88 -5.69
C ILE A 181 -25.53 15.56 -4.44
N PHE A 182 -24.77 15.56 -3.35
CA PHE A 182 -25.16 16.19 -2.07
C PHE A 182 -24.02 17.05 -1.49
N PRO A 183 -23.69 18.20 -2.12
CA PRO A 183 -22.55 19.03 -1.69
C PRO A 183 -22.60 19.49 -0.24
N MET A 184 -23.83 19.56 0.36
CA MET A 184 -24.01 19.94 1.75
C MET A 184 -23.30 19.01 2.74
N LEU A 185 -22.98 17.76 2.36
CA LEU A 185 -22.18 16.86 3.21
C LEU A 185 -20.81 17.43 3.52
N ASN A 186 -20.23 18.16 2.58
CA ASN A 186 -18.91 18.75 2.68
C ASN A 186 -18.90 20.18 3.21
N ASP A 187 -20.07 20.74 3.52
CA ASP A 187 -20.17 22.06 4.16
C ASP A 187 -19.48 22.03 5.53
N SER A 188 -18.71 23.07 5.81
CA SER A 188 -17.97 23.20 7.08
C SER A 188 -18.87 23.16 8.31
N CYS A 189 -20.12 23.62 8.20
CA CYS A 189 -21.09 23.55 9.29
C CYS A 189 -21.52 22.12 9.66
N ASN A 190 -21.36 21.16 8.76
CA ASN A 190 -21.64 19.74 9.01
C ASN A 190 -20.43 18.96 9.54
N MET A 191 -19.31 19.65 9.73
CA MET A 191 -18.07 19.07 10.27
C MET A 191 -17.82 19.62 11.68
N SER A 192 -17.91 18.76 12.69
CA SER A 192 -17.63 19.16 14.09
C SER A 192 -16.15 19.21 14.41
N ARG A 193 -15.28 18.68 13.54
CA ARG A 193 -13.84 18.69 13.69
C ARG A 193 -13.16 18.96 12.34
N MET A 194 -12.16 19.83 12.32
CA MET A 194 -11.44 20.25 11.11
C MET A 194 -12.41 20.64 9.97
N PRO A 195 -13.23 21.69 10.16
CA PRO A 195 -14.24 22.09 9.21
C PRO A 195 -13.65 22.46 7.84
N GLY A 196 -14.35 22.10 6.76
CA GLY A 196 -13.91 22.35 5.39
C GLY A 196 -12.79 21.45 4.89
N LYS A 197 -12.33 20.45 5.67
CA LYS A 197 -11.32 19.49 5.27
C LYS A 197 -11.98 18.19 4.79
N TYR A 198 -11.85 17.89 3.51
CA TYR A 198 -12.31 16.66 2.85
C TYR A 198 -11.46 16.38 1.62
N TYR A 199 -11.57 15.20 1.06
CA TYR A 199 -10.90 14.80 -0.17
C TYR A 199 -11.82 14.97 -1.34
N THR A 200 -11.33 15.59 -2.42
CA THR A 200 -12.05 15.65 -3.69
C THR A 200 -12.13 14.28 -4.33
N ILE A 201 -13.07 14.08 -5.25
CA ILE A 201 -13.17 12.84 -6.03
C ILE A 201 -11.86 12.56 -6.78
N GLU A 202 -11.23 13.60 -7.34
CA GLU A 202 -9.95 13.45 -8.04
C GLU A 202 -8.81 13.03 -7.11
N GLU A 203 -8.75 13.59 -5.90
CA GLU A 203 -7.78 13.17 -4.87
C GLU A 203 -8.02 11.71 -4.45
N ALA A 204 -9.29 11.29 -4.31
CA ALA A 204 -9.61 9.91 -3.99
C ALA A 204 -9.14 8.94 -5.09
N LYS A 205 -9.42 9.25 -6.36
CA LYS A 205 -8.95 8.46 -7.50
C LYS A 205 -7.41 8.47 -7.62
N GLU A 206 -6.78 9.59 -7.33
CA GLU A 206 -5.32 9.70 -7.28
C GLU A 206 -4.72 8.76 -6.21
N LEU A 207 -5.31 8.71 -5.01
CA LEU A 207 -4.84 7.83 -3.95
C LEU A 207 -5.00 6.35 -4.30
N VAL A 208 -6.09 5.97 -4.99
CA VAL A 208 -6.27 4.61 -5.51
C VAL A 208 -5.13 4.22 -6.46
N ARG A 209 -4.81 5.09 -7.43
CA ARG A 209 -3.69 4.85 -8.38
C ARG A 209 -2.35 4.75 -7.65
N PHE A 210 -2.11 5.66 -6.72
CA PHE A 210 -0.88 5.68 -5.92
C PHE A 210 -0.70 4.39 -5.09
N CYS A 211 -1.76 3.91 -4.44
CA CYS A 211 -1.75 2.62 -3.75
C CYS A 211 -1.39 1.47 -4.70
N LYS A 212 -2.01 1.43 -5.87
CA LYS A 212 -1.78 0.39 -6.89
C LYS A 212 -0.33 0.36 -7.39
N GLU A 213 0.28 1.53 -7.58
CA GLU A 213 1.70 1.67 -7.94
C GLU A 213 2.63 1.10 -6.87
N HIS A 214 2.23 1.20 -5.60
CA HIS A 214 2.97 0.68 -4.45
C HIS A 214 2.56 -0.75 -4.02
N ASN A 215 1.80 -1.47 -4.85
CA ASN A 215 1.29 -2.82 -4.55
C ASN A 215 0.46 -2.90 -3.26
N VAL A 216 -0.25 -1.84 -2.94
CA VAL A 216 -1.19 -1.73 -1.83
C VAL A 216 -2.61 -1.64 -2.38
N LEU A 217 -3.52 -2.49 -1.90
CA LEU A 217 -4.94 -2.42 -2.20
C LEU A 217 -5.59 -1.38 -1.27
N LEU A 218 -6.17 -0.33 -1.84
CA LEU A 218 -7.00 0.58 -1.08
C LEU A 218 -8.40 -0.03 -0.90
N ILE A 219 -8.90 -0.06 0.34
CA ILE A 219 -10.28 -0.41 0.67
C ILE A 219 -10.94 0.82 1.29
N PRO A 220 -11.82 1.52 0.58
CA PRO A 220 -12.56 2.65 1.13
C PRO A 220 -13.64 2.16 2.07
N GLU A 221 -13.92 2.92 3.12
CA GLU A 221 -15.01 2.65 4.05
C GLU A 221 -15.94 3.85 4.17
N VAL A 222 -17.22 3.55 4.02
CA VAL A 222 -18.33 4.42 4.43
C VAL A 222 -19.07 3.70 5.54
N ASP A 223 -18.86 4.13 6.77
CA ASP A 223 -19.47 3.49 7.93
C ASP A 223 -20.97 3.80 8.02
N MET A 224 -21.77 2.76 8.22
CA MET A 224 -23.21 2.83 8.22
C MET A 224 -23.85 1.66 9.00
N PRO A 225 -24.97 1.85 9.68
CA PRO A 225 -25.64 3.12 9.95
C PRO A 225 -25.12 3.84 11.20
N GLY A 226 -24.12 3.27 11.87
CA GLY A 226 -23.40 3.87 12.99
C GLY A 226 -22.52 5.03 12.55
N HIS A 227 -21.89 5.70 13.50
CA HIS A 227 -20.94 6.79 13.26
C HIS A 227 -21.39 7.84 12.22
N SER A 228 -22.71 8.12 12.20
CA SER A 228 -23.39 8.84 11.12
C SER A 228 -23.85 10.27 11.47
N ALA A 229 -23.33 10.86 12.57
CA ALA A 229 -23.81 12.18 12.99
C ALA A 229 -23.54 13.28 11.95
N ALA A 230 -22.49 13.18 11.14
CA ALA A 230 -22.25 14.10 10.02
C ALA A 230 -23.37 14.00 8.96
N PHE A 231 -23.79 12.79 8.60
CA PHE A 231 -24.92 12.55 7.71
C PHE A 231 -26.21 13.12 8.30
N ILE A 232 -26.49 12.87 9.59
CA ILE A 232 -27.70 13.37 10.26
C ILE A 232 -27.71 14.90 10.31
N ARG A 233 -26.58 15.57 10.52
CA ARG A 233 -26.49 17.04 10.47
C ARG A 233 -26.86 17.60 9.09
N ALA A 234 -26.35 16.92 8.03
CA ALA A 234 -26.60 17.36 6.65
C ALA A 234 -28.07 17.15 6.22
N PHE A 235 -28.63 15.97 6.51
CA PHE A 235 -29.90 15.57 5.94
C PHE A 235 -31.09 15.63 6.93
N ARG A 236 -30.85 15.73 8.23
CA ARG A 236 -31.90 15.70 9.29
C ARG A 236 -32.66 14.37 9.35
N HIS A 237 -32.05 13.30 8.82
CA HIS A 237 -32.58 11.94 8.82
C HIS A 237 -31.56 10.97 9.38
N ASP A 238 -32.03 9.99 10.15
CA ASP A 238 -31.19 8.82 10.51
C ASP A 238 -31.02 7.93 9.28
N MET A 239 -29.82 7.32 9.12
CA MET A 239 -29.56 6.43 8.00
C MET A 239 -30.53 5.24 7.92
N GLN A 240 -31.07 4.78 9.06
CA GLN A 240 -32.03 3.67 9.15
C GLN A 240 -33.48 4.09 8.87
N SER A 241 -33.77 5.37 8.77
CA SER A 241 -35.10 5.86 8.36
C SER A 241 -35.33 5.58 6.87
N LYS A 242 -36.60 5.62 6.44
CA LYS A 242 -36.94 5.42 5.02
C LYS A 242 -36.29 6.47 4.13
N GLU A 243 -36.31 7.71 4.54
CA GLU A 243 -35.72 8.84 3.83
C GLU A 243 -34.20 8.76 3.86
N GLY A 244 -33.60 8.45 5.03
CA GLY A 244 -32.17 8.28 5.19
C GLY A 244 -31.59 7.16 4.32
N MET A 245 -32.28 6.00 4.25
CA MET A 245 -31.88 4.90 3.37
C MET A 245 -31.95 5.27 1.89
N ALA A 246 -32.98 6.04 1.48
CA ALA A 246 -33.08 6.49 0.09
C ALA A 246 -31.92 7.41 -0.31
N ILE A 247 -31.55 8.35 0.57
CA ILE A 247 -30.41 9.24 0.38
C ILE A 247 -29.11 8.43 0.36
N LEU A 248 -28.94 7.53 1.32
CA LEU A 248 -27.73 6.73 1.46
C LEU A 248 -27.48 5.85 0.23
N LYS A 249 -28.50 5.26 -0.37
CA LYS A 249 -28.38 4.48 -1.62
C LYS A 249 -27.81 5.33 -2.77
N LEU A 250 -28.29 6.56 -2.94
CA LEU A 250 -27.75 7.47 -3.95
C LEU A 250 -26.28 7.83 -3.67
N LEU A 251 -25.94 8.05 -2.40
CA LEU A 251 -24.54 8.28 -2.00
C LEU A 251 -23.65 7.07 -2.28
N MET A 252 -24.16 5.86 -2.02
CA MET A 252 -23.40 4.63 -2.27
C MET A 252 -23.20 4.40 -3.76
N ASP A 253 -24.17 4.75 -4.62
CA ASP A 253 -23.97 4.73 -6.07
C ASP A 253 -22.82 5.67 -6.48
N GLU A 254 -22.78 6.92 -5.98
CA GLU A 254 -21.68 7.85 -6.21
C GLU A 254 -20.35 7.32 -5.69
N VAL A 255 -20.32 6.77 -4.48
CA VAL A 255 -19.10 6.17 -3.89
C VAL A 255 -18.58 4.99 -4.73
N CYS A 256 -19.46 4.12 -5.21
CA CYS A 256 -19.09 3.01 -6.09
C CYS A 256 -18.51 3.52 -7.42
N GLU A 257 -19.04 4.60 -7.99
CA GLU A 257 -18.47 5.22 -9.20
C GLU A 257 -17.06 5.81 -8.93
N VAL A 258 -16.88 6.47 -7.78
CA VAL A 258 -15.57 7.02 -7.40
C VAL A 258 -14.51 5.93 -7.26
N PHE A 259 -14.89 4.81 -6.69
CA PHE A 259 -14.01 3.68 -6.38
C PHE A 259 -14.20 2.48 -7.31
N GLU A 260 -14.61 2.69 -8.56
CA GLU A 260 -14.84 1.62 -9.54
C GLU A 260 -13.62 0.73 -9.84
N GLU A 261 -12.41 1.26 -9.60
CA GLU A 261 -11.15 0.53 -9.81
C GLU A 261 -10.75 -0.40 -8.64
N VAL A 262 -11.48 -0.39 -7.52
CA VAL A 262 -11.19 -1.26 -6.37
C VAL A 262 -12.26 -2.34 -6.21
N PRO A 263 -11.87 -3.57 -5.81
CA PRO A 263 -12.80 -4.70 -5.77
C PRO A 263 -13.67 -4.75 -4.51
N TYR A 264 -13.39 -3.93 -3.50
CA TYR A 264 -14.06 -3.97 -2.20
C TYR A 264 -14.41 -2.58 -1.70
N LEU A 265 -15.59 -2.48 -1.09
CA LEU A 265 -16.05 -1.34 -0.31
C LEU A 265 -16.41 -1.87 1.08
N HIS A 266 -15.88 -1.27 2.12
CA HIS A 266 -16.22 -1.58 3.51
C HIS A 266 -17.38 -0.70 3.96
N ILE A 267 -18.39 -1.27 4.61
CA ILE A 267 -19.61 -0.56 5.05
C ILE A 267 -19.66 -0.35 6.55
N GLY A 268 -18.61 -0.67 7.29
CA GLY A 268 -18.56 -0.56 8.74
C GLY A 268 -19.53 -1.51 9.44
N THR A 269 -20.57 -0.97 10.03
CA THR A 269 -21.64 -1.65 10.77
C THR A 269 -21.34 -1.92 12.24
N ASP A 270 -20.32 -1.27 12.78
CA ASP A 270 -19.94 -1.39 14.18
C ASP A 270 -20.66 -0.37 15.09
N GLU A 271 -20.60 -0.65 16.38
CA GLU A 271 -21.06 0.20 17.49
C GLU A 271 -22.46 0.82 17.32
N VAL A 272 -23.39 0.12 16.70
CA VAL A 272 -24.73 0.62 16.41
C VAL A 272 -25.83 -0.36 16.81
N LYS A 273 -26.93 0.19 17.31
CA LYS A 273 -28.17 -0.58 17.48
C LYS A 273 -29.00 -0.52 16.19
N PHE A 274 -29.18 -1.68 15.55
CA PHE A 274 -30.08 -1.78 14.40
C PHE A 274 -31.52 -1.63 14.84
N THR A 275 -32.15 -0.56 14.41
CA THR A 275 -33.58 -0.29 14.57
C THR A 275 -34.40 -0.72 13.36
N ASN A 276 -33.74 -0.85 12.21
CA ASN A 276 -34.28 -1.38 10.97
C ASN A 276 -33.59 -2.70 10.60
N PRO A 277 -34.23 -3.87 10.81
CA PRO A 277 -33.62 -5.16 10.52
C PRO A 277 -33.37 -5.42 9.03
N LYS A 278 -33.97 -4.61 8.15
CA LYS A 278 -33.75 -4.69 6.70
C LYS A 278 -32.61 -3.79 6.22
N PHE A 279 -31.98 -3.02 7.09
CA PHE A 279 -30.95 -2.07 6.68
C PHE A 279 -29.82 -2.75 5.88
N VAL A 280 -29.14 -3.71 6.48
CA VAL A 280 -28.02 -4.39 5.82
C VAL A 280 -28.46 -5.20 4.57
N PRO A 281 -29.57 -5.98 4.59
CA PRO A 281 -30.01 -6.69 3.40
C PRO A 281 -30.45 -5.80 2.22
N GLU A 282 -30.82 -4.53 2.47
CA GLU A 282 -31.30 -3.60 1.44
C GLU A 282 -30.23 -2.62 0.96
N MET A 283 -29.09 -2.50 1.67
CA MET A 283 -27.91 -1.71 1.27
C MET A 283 -26.96 -2.51 0.40
#